data_1e5fb04e0152cabcf78fc0ef57f687c5
#
_entry.id   1e5fb04e0152cabcf78fc0ef57f687c5
#
_cell.length_a   1.000
_cell.length_b   1.000
_cell.length_c   1.000
_cell.angle_alpha   90.00
_cell.angle_beta   90.00
_cell.angle_gamma   90.00
#
_symmetry.space_group_name_H-M   'P 1'
#
loop_
_entity.id
_entity.type
_entity.pdbx_description
1 polymer ?
#
loop_
_entity_poly.entity_id
_entity_poly.type
_entity_poly.pdbx_seq_one_letter_code
_entity_poly.pdbx_strand_id
1 'polypeptide(L)'
;SKGVFRAAAFPAGSETNLLWGERSMEKSKMRVVKNGKNVRFTFSQHDEVLEMPNLIEVQKDSYKWFLTDGLKEAFDDISPIQDFAGHLSLEFVGFKLCEDEKKYTIEECKERDATYSAPLKVRVRLINKDKDEINEHEIFMGDLPLMTDTGSFVINGAERVIVSQLVRSPGIYYGVDHDKVGKELYSCTVIPNRGAWIEYETDSNDIYWV
;
A
#
# COMPACT_ATOMS: atom_id res chain seq x y z
N SER A 1 35.15 -25.81 -43.25
CA SER A 1 34.60 -25.26 -44.49
C SER A 1 34.08 -23.85 -44.21
N LYS A 2 34.74 -22.89 -44.82
CA LYS A 2 34.47 -21.46 -44.71
C LYS A 2 33.33 -21.10 -45.66
N GLY A 3 32.17 -20.67 -45.14
CA GLY A 3 31.10 -20.10 -45.95
C GLY A 3 31.32 -18.59 -46.11
N VAL A 4 31.66 -18.22 -47.35
CA VAL A 4 31.83 -16.84 -47.81
C VAL A 4 30.44 -16.28 -48.14
N PHE A 5 29.96 -15.29 -47.40
CA PHE A 5 28.81 -14.51 -47.85
C PHE A 5 29.24 -13.47 -48.88
N ARG A 6 28.73 -13.64 -50.06
CA ARG A 6 28.95 -12.76 -51.21
C ARG A 6 27.96 -11.59 -51.09
N ALA A 7 28.47 -10.37 -50.96
CA ALA A 7 27.66 -9.16 -51.03
C ALA A 7 27.12 -8.99 -52.46
N ALA A 8 25.78 -8.88 -52.56
CA ALA A 8 25.13 -8.51 -53.82
C ALA A 8 25.29 -7.00 -54.06
N ALA A 9 25.91 -6.63 -55.14
CA ALA A 9 26.00 -5.25 -55.61
C ALA A 9 24.64 -4.81 -56.16
N PHE A 10 24.10 -3.71 -55.68
CA PHE A 10 22.96 -3.02 -56.27
C PHE A 10 23.43 -2.13 -57.42
N PRO A 11 22.65 -2.05 -58.54
CA PRO A 11 23.00 -1.25 -59.68
C PRO A 11 22.82 0.25 -59.39
N ALA A 12 23.79 1.04 -59.79
CA ALA A 12 23.72 2.48 -59.83
C ALA A 12 22.76 2.96 -60.93
N GLY A 13 21.81 3.83 -60.56
CA GLY A 13 21.10 4.61 -61.56
C GLY A 13 19.59 4.69 -61.38
N SER A 14 19.13 5.58 -60.51
CA SER A 14 18.00 6.46 -60.78
C SER A 14 17.95 7.50 -59.64
N GLU A 15 18.11 8.75 -60.01
CA GLU A 15 17.92 9.91 -59.18
C GLU A 15 16.45 9.96 -58.75
N THR A 16 16.09 9.35 -57.64
CA THR A 16 14.91 9.71 -56.90
C THR A 16 15.36 10.73 -55.88
N ASN A 17 15.11 11.99 -56.16
CA ASN A 17 15.08 13.08 -55.22
C ASN A 17 14.11 12.72 -54.08
N LEU A 18 14.55 11.92 -53.15
CA LEU A 18 13.95 11.81 -51.85
C LEU A 18 14.27 13.13 -51.15
N LEU A 19 13.29 14.02 -51.13
CA LEU A 19 13.15 15.16 -50.26
C LEU A 19 13.17 14.68 -48.78
N TRP A 20 14.30 14.22 -48.35
CA TRP A 20 14.69 14.29 -46.97
C TRP A 20 15.11 15.75 -46.77
N GLY A 21 14.06 16.61 -46.53
CA GLY A 21 14.33 17.93 -46.07
C GLY A 21 15.38 17.84 -44.99
N GLU A 22 16.43 18.60 -45.15
CA GLU A 22 17.32 18.99 -44.07
C GLU A 22 16.47 19.55 -42.93
N ARG A 23 15.91 18.65 -42.10
CA ARG A 23 15.55 19.03 -40.78
C ARG A 23 16.86 19.44 -40.13
N SER A 24 17.13 20.75 -40.17
CA SER A 24 18.12 21.36 -39.32
C SER A 24 17.95 20.69 -37.95
N MET A 25 18.98 19.96 -37.51
CA MET A 25 19.07 19.53 -36.11
C MET A 25 19.12 20.81 -35.30
N GLU A 26 17.92 21.34 -34.99
CA GLU A 26 17.79 22.34 -33.94
C GLU A 26 18.43 21.72 -32.73
N LYS A 27 19.56 22.28 -32.30
CA LYS A 27 20.25 21.90 -31.08
C LYS A 27 19.18 21.82 -29.99
N SER A 28 18.85 20.59 -29.58
CA SER A 28 17.86 20.38 -28.53
C SER A 28 18.24 21.22 -27.35
N LYS A 29 17.46 22.28 -27.13
CA LYS A 29 17.71 23.21 -26.02
C LYS A 29 17.48 22.43 -24.74
N MET A 30 18.58 22.14 -24.05
CA MET A 30 18.54 21.57 -22.71
C MET A 30 17.68 22.47 -21.81
N ARG A 31 16.60 21.92 -21.25
CA ARG A 31 15.72 22.60 -20.33
C ARG A 31 15.90 22.04 -18.93
N VAL A 32 15.85 22.93 -17.94
CA VAL A 32 15.94 22.56 -16.53
C VAL A 32 14.53 22.44 -15.98
N VAL A 33 14.19 21.25 -15.50
CA VAL A 33 12.89 20.97 -14.87
C VAL A 33 13.11 20.66 -13.40
N LYS A 34 12.42 21.41 -12.54
CA LYS A 34 12.41 21.15 -11.10
C LYS A 34 11.27 20.21 -10.76
N ASN A 35 11.60 19.07 -10.16
CA ASN A 35 10.63 18.11 -9.65
C ASN A 35 10.83 17.97 -8.12
N GLY A 36 10.08 18.72 -7.33
CA GLY A 36 10.26 18.82 -5.89
C GLY A 36 11.64 19.37 -5.52
N LYS A 37 12.41 18.61 -4.75
CA LYS A 37 13.79 18.96 -4.34
C LYS A 37 14.83 18.65 -5.43
N ASN A 38 14.47 17.91 -6.47
CA ASN A 38 15.39 17.45 -7.50
C ASN A 38 15.36 18.35 -8.73
N VAL A 39 16.54 18.58 -9.30
CA VAL A 39 16.71 19.32 -10.55
C VAL A 39 17.07 18.32 -11.65
N ARG A 40 16.31 18.34 -12.73
CA ARG A 40 16.45 17.42 -13.86
C ARG A 40 16.68 18.19 -15.15
N PHE A 41 17.54 17.67 -16.01
CA PHE A 41 17.72 18.19 -17.37
C PHE A 41 16.90 17.37 -18.35
N THR A 42 16.05 18.04 -19.13
CA THR A 42 15.29 17.39 -20.21
C THR A 42 15.82 17.82 -21.57
N PHE A 43 15.94 16.86 -22.46
CA PHE A 43 16.32 17.03 -23.85
C PHE A 43 15.14 16.79 -24.80
N SER A 44 13.93 16.68 -24.24
CA SER A 44 12.71 16.49 -25.02
C SER A 44 12.46 17.67 -25.97
N GLN A 45 12.08 17.35 -27.20
CA GLN A 45 11.69 18.34 -28.20
C GLN A 45 10.26 18.84 -28.02
N HIS A 46 9.43 18.06 -27.34
CA HIS A 46 8.04 18.36 -27.05
C HIS A 46 7.86 18.72 -25.59
N ASP A 47 6.87 19.55 -25.31
CA ASP A 47 6.45 19.83 -23.93
C ASP A 47 5.82 18.61 -23.29
N GLU A 48 5.99 18.48 -21.98
CA GLU A 48 5.37 17.41 -21.21
C GLU A 48 3.84 17.64 -21.24
N VAL A 49 3.09 16.67 -21.80
CA VAL A 49 1.63 16.72 -21.88
C VAL A 49 1.01 16.18 -20.58
N LEU A 50 1.70 15.26 -19.93
CA LEU A 50 1.31 14.65 -18.68
C LEU A 50 2.39 14.90 -17.63
N GLU A 51 1.97 15.20 -16.42
CA GLU A 51 2.89 15.31 -15.29
C GLU A 51 3.50 13.94 -14.98
N MET A 52 4.74 13.95 -14.49
CA MET A 52 5.40 12.71 -14.07
C MET A 52 4.66 12.13 -12.87
N PRO A 53 4.18 10.86 -12.94
CA PRO A 53 3.47 10.25 -11.83
C PRO A 53 4.38 10.12 -10.61
N ASN A 54 3.82 10.36 -9.44
CA ASN A 54 4.52 10.15 -8.17
C ASN A 54 4.49 8.66 -7.83
N LEU A 55 5.62 7.95 -8.00
CA LEU A 55 5.71 6.50 -7.80
C LEU A 55 5.50 6.06 -6.35
N ILE A 56 5.62 6.96 -5.39
CA ILE A 56 5.43 6.70 -3.94
C ILE A 56 4.09 7.22 -3.42
N GLU A 57 3.20 7.67 -4.31
CA GLU A 57 1.89 8.20 -3.92
C GLU A 57 1.05 7.17 -3.18
N VAL A 58 1.05 5.92 -3.66
CA VAL A 58 0.30 4.82 -3.05
C VAL A 58 0.67 4.62 -1.57
N GLN A 59 1.97 4.63 -1.24
CA GLN A 59 2.43 4.48 0.14
C GLN A 59 2.03 5.68 0.99
N LYS A 60 2.19 6.90 0.48
CA LYS A 60 1.87 8.13 1.20
C LYS A 60 0.37 8.26 1.46
N ASP A 61 -0.45 7.99 0.46
CA ASP A 61 -1.89 8.09 0.59
C ASP A 61 -2.45 7.00 1.50
N SER A 62 -1.93 5.78 1.40
CA SER A 62 -2.27 4.68 2.31
C SER A 62 -1.94 5.02 3.77
N TYR A 63 -0.77 5.60 4.02
CA TYR A 63 -0.39 6.00 5.38
C TYR A 63 -1.22 7.17 5.90
N LYS A 64 -1.52 8.15 5.04
CA LYS A 64 -2.41 9.26 5.38
C LYS A 64 -3.81 8.77 5.73
N TRP A 65 -4.38 7.88 4.91
CA TRP A 65 -5.66 7.24 5.19
C TRP A 65 -5.62 6.46 6.52
N PHE A 66 -4.54 5.73 6.78
CA PHE A 66 -4.37 4.99 8.03
C PHE A 66 -4.43 5.91 9.25
N LEU A 67 -3.78 7.07 9.19
CA LEU A 67 -3.79 8.03 10.31
C LEU A 67 -5.15 8.73 10.51
N THR A 68 -5.93 8.93 9.44
CA THR A 68 -7.22 9.62 9.51
C THR A 68 -8.37 8.65 9.79
N ASP A 69 -8.55 7.66 8.93
CA ASP A 69 -9.72 6.78 8.94
C ASP A 69 -9.39 5.38 9.47
N GLY A 70 -8.25 4.81 9.08
CA GLY A 70 -7.90 3.44 9.42
C GLY A 70 -7.71 3.19 10.92
N LEU A 71 -7.09 4.11 11.66
CA LEU A 71 -6.99 4.03 13.12
C LEU A 71 -8.37 4.14 13.78
N LYS A 72 -9.23 5.01 13.26
CA LYS A 72 -10.58 5.17 13.77
C LYS A 72 -11.39 3.90 13.57
N GLU A 73 -11.39 3.34 12.36
CA GLU A 73 -12.05 2.06 12.08
C GLU A 73 -11.54 0.94 12.99
N ALA A 74 -10.22 0.87 13.22
CA ALA A 74 -9.64 -0.15 14.10
C ALA A 74 -10.09 -0.02 15.54
N PHE A 75 -10.25 1.20 16.07
CA PHE A 75 -10.75 1.42 17.41
C PHE A 75 -12.27 1.19 17.50
N ASP A 76 -13.03 1.60 16.49
CA ASP A 76 -14.48 1.39 16.41
C ASP A 76 -14.84 -0.10 16.35
N ASP A 77 -14.03 -0.91 15.64
CA ASP A 77 -14.21 -2.37 15.54
C ASP A 77 -14.01 -3.11 16.87
N ILE A 78 -13.15 -2.58 17.75
CA ILE A 78 -12.85 -3.19 19.05
C ILE A 78 -13.80 -2.65 20.13
N SER A 79 -14.29 -1.44 19.95
CA SER A 79 -15.17 -0.75 20.90
C SER A 79 -16.64 -1.20 20.74
N PRO A 80 -17.39 -1.40 21.85
CA PRO A 80 -16.97 -1.37 23.25
C PRO A 80 -16.40 -2.73 23.73
N ILE A 81 -15.40 -2.68 24.62
CA ILE A 81 -14.93 -3.87 25.33
C ILE A 81 -15.77 -4.00 26.60
N GLN A 82 -16.54 -5.08 26.70
CA GLN A 82 -17.45 -5.30 27.83
C GLN A 82 -17.00 -6.47 28.69
N ASP A 83 -17.26 -6.35 29.99
CA ASP A 83 -17.12 -7.47 30.90
C ASP A 83 -18.17 -8.54 30.59
N PHE A 84 -17.92 -9.80 30.98
CA PHE A 84 -18.83 -10.93 30.79
C PHE A 84 -20.21 -10.68 31.37
N ALA A 85 -20.30 -9.97 32.55
CA ALA A 85 -21.55 -9.59 33.17
C ALA A 85 -22.20 -8.33 32.57
N GLY A 86 -21.50 -7.61 31.70
CA GLY A 86 -21.97 -6.37 31.08
C GLY A 86 -22.06 -5.16 32.01
N HIS A 87 -21.44 -5.23 33.18
CA HIS A 87 -21.43 -4.18 34.18
C HIS A 87 -20.37 -3.10 33.89
N LEU A 88 -19.24 -3.50 33.34
CA LEU A 88 -18.16 -2.61 32.93
C LEU A 88 -18.08 -2.55 31.39
N SER A 89 -18.01 -1.35 30.86
CA SER A 89 -17.82 -1.10 29.42
C SER A 89 -16.70 -0.09 29.24
N LEU A 90 -15.71 -0.47 28.40
CA LEU A 90 -14.63 0.41 27.99
C LEU A 90 -14.85 0.82 26.53
N GLU A 91 -14.95 2.11 26.31
CA GLU A 91 -15.15 2.70 24.98
C GLU A 91 -13.94 3.53 24.57
N PHE A 92 -13.56 3.43 23.29
CA PHE A 92 -12.56 4.30 22.70
C PHE A 92 -13.27 5.54 22.13
N VAL A 93 -12.96 6.72 22.69
CA VAL A 93 -13.60 7.98 22.30
C VAL A 93 -12.85 8.68 21.20
N GLY A 94 -11.54 8.55 21.17
CA GLY A 94 -10.70 9.18 20.16
C GLY A 94 -9.21 8.96 20.42
N PHE A 95 -8.39 9.34 19.47
CA PHE A 95 -6.95 9.19 19.57
C PHE A 95 -6.23 10.49 19.16
N LYS A 96 -5.02 10.64 19.62
CA LYS A 96 -4.12 11.75 19.27
C LYS A 96 -2.72 11.22 19.04
N LEU A 97 -2.15 11.51 17.90
CA LEU A 97 -0.75 11.28 17.60
C LEU A 97 0.04 12.53 18.01
N CYS A 98 0.96 12.38 18.98
CA CYS A 98 1.75 13.48 19.51
C CYS A 98 3.06 13.65 18.72
N GLU A 99 2.96 14.22 17.53
CA GLU A 99 4.15 14.44 16.68
C GLU A 99 5.16 15.42 17.30
N ASP A 100 4.70 16.32 18.18
CA ASP A 100 5.56 17.28 18.87
C ASP A 100 6.45 16.62 19.95
N GLU A 101 6.05 15.43 20.44
CA GLU A 101 6.78 14.67 21.46
C GLU A 101 7.78 13.65 20.85
N LYS A 102 8.21 13.85 19.59
CA LYS A 102 9.22 13.00 18.95
C LYS A 102 10.54 13.08 19.69
N LYS A 103 11.13 11.93 20.01
CA LYS A 103 12.37 11.83 20.77
C LYS A 103 13.60 12.19 19.94
N TYR A 104 13.61 11.81 18.67
CA TYR A 104 14.77 11.89 17.77
C TYR A 104 14.37 12.35 16.39
N THR A 105 15.29 12.99 15.69
CA THR A 105 15.20 13.26 14.27
C THR A 105 15.48 12.01 13.44
N ILE A 106 15.20 12.04 12.14
CA ILE A 106 15.43 10.90 11.22
C ILE A 106 16.92 10.51 11.22
N GLU A 107 17.82 11.52 11.19
CA GLU A 107 19.27 11.29 11.16
C GLU A 107 19.77 10.68 12.48
N GLU A 108 19.32 11.21 13.60
CA GLU A 108 19.66 10.67 14.93
C GLU A 108 19.12 9.23 15.11
N CYS A 109 17.94 8.91 14.56
CA CYS A 109 17.43 7.54 14.59
C CYS A 109 18.32 6.57 13.83
N LYS A 110 18.89 6.99 12.69
CA LYS A 110 19.82 6.17 11.92
C LYS A 110 21.16 5.97 12.61
N GLU A 111 21.65 6.98 13.30
CA GLU A 111 22.92 6.92 14.04
C GLU A 111 22.83 6.09 15.33
N ARG A 112 21.67 6.13 15.99
CA ARG A 112 21.44 5.51 17.31
C ARG A 112 20.72 4.18 17.25
N ASP A 113 20.48 3.62 16.06
CA ASP A 113 19.68 2.43 15.85
C ASP A 113 18.29 2.51 16.49
N ALA A 114 17.70 3.72 16.47
CA ALA A 114 16.38 3.99 17.04
C ALA A 114 15.27 3.98 15.98
N THR A 115 14.02 3.94 16.43
CA THR A 115 12.86 4.02 15.56
C THR A 115 12.32 5.45 15.53
N TYR A 116 12.08 5.96 14.32
CA TYR A 116 11.43 7.27 14.13
C TYR A 116 9.94 7.11 14.36
N SER A 117 9.46 7.53 15.54
CA SER A 117 8.08 7.32 16.00
C SER A 117 7.58 8.50 16.82
N ALA A 118 6.26 8.55 16.98
CA ALA A 118 5.57 9.47 17.88
C ALA A 118 4.64 8.72 18.82
N PRO A 119 4.44 9.20 20.06
CA PRO A 119 3.52 8.61 21.01
C PRO A 119 2.06 8.70 20.52
N LEU A 120 1.37 7.57 20.56
CA LEU A 120 -0.07 7.50 20.32
C LEU A 120 -0.78 7.50 21.67
N LYS A 121 -1.59 8.52 21.91
CA LYS A 121 -2.44 8.64 23.10
C LYS A 121 -3.90 8.43 22.69
N VAL A 122 -4.62 7.66 23.48
CA VAL A 122 -6.01 7.30 23.22
C VAL A 122 -6.86 7.73 24.40
N ARG A 123 -7.96 8.40 24.10
CA ARG A 123 -8.96 8.77 25.11
C ARG A 123 -9.95 7.63 25.25
N VAL A 124 -10.04 7.09 26.43
CA VAL A 124 -10.93 5.99 26.77
C VAL A 124 -11.96 6.46 27.80
N ARG A 125 -13.14 5.89 27.69
CA ARG A 125 -14.25 6.08 28.62
C ARG A 125 -14.57 4.76 29.28
N LEU A 126 -14.46 4.70 30.59
CA LEU A 126 -14.87 3.56 31.39
C LEU A 126 -16.23 3.85 32.01
N ILE A 127 -17.21 3.04 31.66
CA ILE A 127 -18.59 3.11 32.17
C ILE A 127 -18.77 1.98 33.16
N ASN A 128 -19.07 2.32 34.41
CA ASN A 128 -19.42 1.38 35.47
C ASN A 128 -20.91 1.51 35.79
N LYS A 129 -21.71 0.54 35.35
CA LYS A 129 -23.17 0.55 35.54
C LYS A 129 -23.59 0.27 36.99
N ASP A 130 -22.77 -0.42 37.78
CA ASP A 130 -23.08 -0.72 39.16
C ASP A 130 -23.02 0.50 40.06
N LYS A 131 -22.15 1.45 39.72
CA LYS A 131 -21.90 2.68 40.46
C LYS A 131 -22.44 3.94 39.78
N ASP A 132 -22.99 3.81 38.56
CA ASP A 132 -23.36 4.91 37.67
C ASP A 132 -22.22 5.94 37.49
N GLU A 133 -20.98 5.45 37.41
CA GLU A 133 -19.78 6.26 37.22
C GLU A 133 -19.28 6.18 35.79
N ILE A 134 -18.94 7.34 35.23
CA ILE A 134 -18.28 7.47 33.92
C ILE A 134 -16.95 8.17 34.15
N ASN A 135 -15.85 7.47 33.84
CA ASN A 135 -14.50 8.00 33.96
C ASN A 135 -13.84 8.08 32.58
N GLU A 136 -13.32 9.25 32.23
CA GLU A 136 -12.55 9.44 31.01
C GLU A 136 -11.08 9.65 31.35
N HIS A 137 -10.21 8.92 30.66
CA HIS A 137 -8.76 9.02 30.79
C HIS A 137 -8.08 9.00 29.45
N GLU A 138 -6.98 9.71 29.36
CA GLU A 138 -6.05 9.61 28.23
C GLU A 138 -4.95 8.62 28.58
N ILE A 139 -4.82 7.58 27.80
CA ILE A 139 -3.84 6.51 28.00
C ILE A 139 -2.81 6.50 26.87
N PHE A 140 -1.58 6.20 27.23
CA PHE A 140 -0.52 5.94 26.27
C PHE A 140 -0.69 4.51 25.70
N MET A 141 -0.88 4.41 24.39
CA MET A 141 -1.06 3.13 23.71
C MET A 141 0.25 2.53 23.24
N GLY A 142 1.17 3.38 22.81
CA GLY A 142 2.47 2.97 22.27
C GLY A 142 3.07 4.03 21.36
N ASP A 143 4.26 3.76 20.86
CA ASP A 143 4.92 4.60 19.89
C ASP A 143 4.57 4.12 18.47
N LEU A 144 3.98 5.00 17.66
CA LEU A 144 3.61 4.72 16.28
C LEU A 144 4.73 5.18 15.35
N PRO A 145 5.28 4.31 14.48
CA PRO A 145 6.28 4.71 13.51
C PRO A 145 5.74 5.77 12.53
N LEU A 146 6.55 6.78 12.28
CA LEU A 146 6.21 7.86 11.34
C LEU A 146 6.86 7.63 9.98
N MET A 147 6.10 7.96 8.93
CA MET A 147 6.61 7.92 7.57
C MET A 147 7.48 9.14 7.28
N THR A 148 8.59 8.93 6.60
CA THR A 148 9.46 10.00 6.11
C THR A 148 8.89 10.64 4.83
N ASP A 149 9.44 11.77 4.42
CA ASP A 149 9.07 12.45 3.16
C ASP A 149 9.25 11.56 1.92
N THR A 150 10.14 10.57 1.99
CA THR A 150 10.44 9.62 0.93
C THR A 150 9.52 8.40 0.89
N GLY A 151 8.54 8.32 1.82
CA GLY A 151 7.59 7.19 1.89
C GLY A 151 8.16 5.95 2.59
N SER A 152 9.26 6.09 3.32
CA SER A 152 9.91 5.03 4.09
C SER A 152 9.68 5.19 5.58
N PHE A 153 10.02 4.15 6.34
CA PHE A 153 10.03 4.15 7.80
C PHE A 153 11.44 3.86 8.30
N VAL A 154 11.87 4.53 9.37
CA VAL A 154 13.13 4.22 10.04
C VAL A 154 12.82 3.40 11.28
N ILE A 155 13.18 2.13 11.25
CA ILE A 155 12.94 1.17 12.33
C ILE A 155 14.27 0.57 12.75
N ASN A 156 14.64 0.75 14.01
CA ASN A 156 15.93 0.32 14.57
C ASN A 156 17.10 0.79 13.68
N GLY A 157 17.08 2.05 13.27
CA GLY A 157 18.12 2.66 12.42
C GLY A 157 18.08 2.29 10.94
N ALA A 158 17.33 1.25 10.56
CA ALA A 158 17.20 0.79 9.18
C ALA A 158 16.01 1.44 8.48
N GLU A 159 16.24 1.98 7.29
CA GLU A 159 15.17 2.50 6.44
C GLU A 159 14.44 1.36 5.75
N ARG A 160 13.13 1.29 5.95
CA ARG A 160 12.26 0.22 5.45
C ARG A 160 11.07 0.79 4.72
N VAL A 161 10.55 0.04 3.77
CA VAL A 161 9.36 0.39 2.98
C VAL A 161 8.33 -0.71 3.12
N ILE A 162 7.06 -0.32 3.28
CA ILE A 162 5.94 -1.27 3.26
C ILE A 162 5.59 -1.54 1.80
N VAL A 163 5.65 -2.81 1.42
CA VAL A 163 5.29 -3.26 0.06
C VAL A 163 3.83 -3.66 0.04
N SER A 164 3.08 -3.15 -0.94
CA SER A 164 1.69 -3.54 -1.15
C SER A 164 1.59 -5.02 -1.49
N GLN A 165 0.65 -5.72 -0.85
CA GLN A 165 0.38 -7.14 -1.09
C GLN A 165 -1.01 -7.30 -1.70
N LEU A 166 -1.11 -8.13 -2.74
CA LEU A 166 -2.38 -8.55 -3.29
C LEU A 166 -2.94 -9.69 -2.45
N VAL A 167 -4.13 -9.49 -1.92
CA VAL A 167 -4.88 -10.50 -1.17
C VAL A 167 -6.22 -10.74 -1.85
N ARG A 168 -6.82 -11.91 -1.62
CA ARG A 168 -8.18 -12.16 -2.09
C ARG A 168 -9.14 -11.20 -1.41
N SER A 169 -10.03 -10.59 -2.19
CA SER A 169 -11.10 -9.74 -1.64
C SER A 169 -12.08 -10.58 -0.82
N PRO A 170 -12.70 -10.02 0.23
CA PRO A 170 -13.84 -10.66 0.87
C PRO A 170 -14.93 -10.97 -0.15
N GLY A 171 -15.56 -12.15 -0.03
CA GLY A 171 -16.60 -12.58 -0.96
C GLY A 171 -16.76 -14.09 -0.98
N ILE A 172 -17.52 -14.58 -1.96
CA ILE A 172 -17.82 -15.99 -2.14
C ILE A 172 -17.13 -16.45 -3.42
N TYR A 173 -16.33 -17.51 -3.31
CA TYR A 173 -15.59 -18.10 -4.40
C TYR A 173 -16.16 -19.50 -4.67
N TYR A 174 -16.57 -19.74 -5.90
CA TYR A 174 -17.12 -21.01 -6.34
C TYR A 174 -16.08 -21.80 -7.12
N GLY A 175 -16.02 -23.09 -6.85
CA GLY A 175 -15.17 -24.04 -7.56
C GLY A 175 -15.99 -25.25 -8.06
N VAL A 176 -15.51 -25.88 -9.11
CA VAL A 176 -16.05 -27.13 -9.62
C VAL A 176 -14.89 -28.10 -9.79
N ASP A 177 -14.94 -29.20 -9.09
CA ASP A 177 -14.02 -30.32 -9.21
C ASP A 177 -14.69 -31.54 -9.82
N HIS A 178 -13.93 -32.51 -10.30
CA HIS A 178 -14.47 -33.72 -10.91
C HIS A 178 -13.97 -34.94 -10.13
N ASP A 179 -14.91 -35.82 -9.78
CA ASP A 179 -14.55 -37.10 -9.19
C ASP A 179 -13.90 -38.02 -10.25
N LYS A 180 -13.29 -39.12 -9.80
CA LYS A 180 -12.66 -40.15 -10.64
C LYS A 180 -13.62 -40.73 -11.69
N VAL A 181 -14.92 -40.69 -11.42
CA VAL A 181 -15.99 -41.15 -12.30
C VAL A 181 -16.47 -40.07 -13.26
N GLY A 182 -15.98 -38.82 -13.14
CA GLY A 182 -16.39 -37.68 -13.95
C GLY A 182 -17.64 -36.94 -13.44
N LYS A 183 -18.10 -37.22 -12.20
CA LYS A 183 -19.18 -36.46 -11.57
C LYS A 183 -18.63 -35.09 -11.12
N GLU A 184 -19.36 -34.03 -11.41
CA GLU A 184 -19.05 -32.67 -10.95
C GLU A 184 -19.33 -32.55 -9.45
N LEU A 185 -18.30 -32.04 -8.73
CA LEU A 185 -18.38 -31.72 -7.32
C LEU A 185 -18.27 -30.21 -7.17
N TYR A 186 -19.19 -29.62 -6.45
CA TYR A 186 -19.23 -28.17 -6.25
C TYR A 186 -18.62 -27.79 -4.91
N SER A 187 -17.78 -26.79 -4.93
CA SER A 187 -17.20 -26.21 -3.74
C SER A 187 -17.50 -24.71 -3.66
N CYS A 188 -17.55 -24.19 -2.46
CA CYS A 188 -17.78 -22.77 -2.21
C CYS A 188 -17.00 -22.34 -0.98
N THR A 189 -16.13 -21.35 -1.15
CA THR A 189 -15.36 -20.76 -0.05
C THR A 189 -15.89 -19.37 0.24
N VAL A 190 -16.34 -19.14 1.45
CA VAL A 190 -16.77 -17.83 1.94
C VAL A 190 -15.61 -17.18 2.69
N ILE A 191 -15.10 -16.09 2.15
CA ILE A 191 -14.02 -15.31 2.74
C ILE A 191 -14.61 -14.05 3.35
N PRO A 192 -14.66 -13.93 4.69
CA PRO A 192 -15.12 -12.72 5.36
C PRO A 192 -14.05 -11.63 5.32
N ASN A 193 -14.44 -10.38 5.60
CA ASN A 193 -13.48 -9.28 5.80
C ASN A 193 -12.58 -9.55 7.04
N ARG A 194 -13.17 -10.12 8.10
CA ARG A 194 -12.48 -10.51 9.34
C ARG A 194 -13.10 -11.80 9.88
N GLY A 195 -12.28 -12.77 10.24
CA GLY A 195 -12.72 -14.02 10.85
C GLY A 195 -12.26 -15.26 10.10
N ALA A 196 -12.82 -16.42 10.48
CA ALA A 196 -12.51 -17.71 9.88
C ALA A 196 -13.20 -17.87 8.50
N TRP A 197 -12.54 -18.60 7.62
CA TRP A 197 -13.12 -18.99 6.34
C TRP A 197 -14.10 -20.14 6.56
N ILE A 198 -15.16 -20.17 5.76
CA ILE A 198 -16.12 -21.27 5.73
C ILE A 198 -16.03 -21.89 4.35
N GLU A 199 -15.75 -23.18 4.33
CA GLU A 199 -15.65 -23.96 3.09
C GLU A 199 -16.81 -24.95 3.03
N TYR A 200 -17.54 -24.93 1.93
CA TYR A 200 -18.62 -25.87 1.62
C TYR A 200 -18.15 -26.75 0.48
N GLU A 201 -18.26 -28.06 0.64
CA GLU A 201 -17.91 -29.03 -0.38
C GLU A 201 -19.03 -30.05 -0.56
N THR A 202 -19.20 -30.51 -1.79
CA THR A 202 -20.15 -31.59 -2.11
C THR A 202 -19.36 -32.87 -2.34
N ASP A 203 -19.74 -33.95 -1.65
CA ASP A 203 -19.16 -35.27 -1.86
C ASP A 203 -19.84 -35.99 -3.05
N SER A 204 -19.21 -37.05 -3.53
CA SER A 204 -19.75 -37.94 -4.59
C SER A 204 -21.13 -38.53 -4.28
N ASN A 205 -21.52 -38.59 -3.00
CA ASN A 205 -22.80 -39.03 -2.50
C ASN A 205 -23.84 -37.93 -2.33
N ASP A 206 -23.60 -36.73 -2.85
CA ASP A 206 -24.44 -35.54 -2.70
C ASP A 206 -24.58 -35.05 -1.23
N ILE A 207 -23.59 -35.39 -0.39
CA ILE A 207 -23.50 -34.90 1.00
C ILE A 207 -22.72 -33.60 1.01
N TYR A 208 -23.24 -32.60 1.73
CA TYR A 208 -22.56 -31.32 1.94
C TYR A 208 -21.70 -31.37 3.19
N TRP A 209 -20.43 -30.98 3.04
CA TRP A 209 -19.48 -30.79 4.14
C TRP A 209 -19.26 -29.32 4.36
N VAL A 210 -19.07 -28.94 5.63
CA VAL A 210 -18.79 -27.55 6.05
C VAL A 210 -17.62 -27.54 7.00
#